data_1e474074e4146f83a01896b332c468f1
#
_entry.id   1e474074e4146f83a01896b332c468f1
#
_cell.length_a   1.000
_cell.length_b   1.000
_cell.length_c   1.000
_cell.angle_alpha   90.00
_cell.angle_beta   90.00
_cell.angle_gamma   90.00
#
_symmetry.space_group_name_H-M   'P 1'
#
loop_
_entity.id
_entity.type
_entity.pdbx_description
1 polymer ?
#
loop_
_entity_poly.entity_id
_entity_poly.type
_entity_poly.pdbx_seq_one_letter_code
_entity_poly.pdbx_strand_id
1 'polypeptide(L)'
;YDPDSRKPEVNYGDTLEGDLSRRDFTVNAMALRVPELQFVDPFGGANDLAKGVLRTPVDPRQSFDDDPLRMMRAVRFVAQLGFRIEPETAEALTDMVDRIEIVSAERVRDELVKMLLSDRPRAGIEALVDSGLADIVFPEIPALQLEIDEHHRHKDVFEHTMIVIDRAVALETGPDGPVPAPDLTLRLAALMHDIGKPKTRRFESGGKVSFHHHDAVGAKMTRKRLKALHFDHHMVEDVSELVNLHLRFHGYVEEPWTDSAVRRYVKDAGPLYERLNRLTRADATTQNKRKAMVFSSAMDEMEQRVRDLKEKEDFDAIRPDLNGDEIMQLLGIDPGPLVGKAYKHMLEYRRDNGPVERDVAVAELNLWYEE
;
A
#
# COMPACT_ATOMS: atom_id res chain seq x y z
N TYR A 1 17.02 30.87 -9.10
CA TYR A 1 15.63 30.40 -8.96
C TYR A 1 14.73 31.61 -8.84
N ASP A 2 13.79 31.72 -9.77
CA ASP A 2 12.61 32.58 -9.57
C ASP A 2 11.68 31.85 -8.61
N PRO A 3 11.37 32.39 -7.42
CA PRO A 3 10.52 31.72 -6.44
C PRO A 3 9.11 31.40 -6.97
N ASP A 4 8.69 32.03 -8.08
CA ASP A 4 7.41 31.81 -8.75
C ASP A 4 7.50 30.91 -10.00
N SER A 5 8.69 30.45 -10.40
CA SER A 5 8.90 29.63 -11.58
C SER A 5 9.03 28.14 -11.25
N ARG A 6 8.17 27.31 -11.85
CA ARG A 6 8.23 25.83 -11.75
C ARG A 6 9.31 25.17 -12.63
N LYS A 7 10.10 25.95 -13.37
CA LYS A 7 11.16 25.43 -14.25
C LYS A 7 12.51 25.93 -13.75
N PRO A 8 13.48 25.03 -13.46
CA PRO A 8 14.82 25.44 -13.14
C PRO A 8 15.46 26.10 -14.37
N GLU A 9 16.02 27.30 -14.22
CA GLU A 9 16.95 27.84 -15.21
C GLU A 9 18.24 27.04 -15.13
N VAL A 10 18.53 26.28 -16.19
CA VAL A 10 19.76 25.50 -16.30
C VAL A 10 20.85 26.43 -16.88
N ASN A 11 21.62 27.06 -16.03
CA ASN A 11 22.88 27.65 -16.40
C ASN A 11 23.95 26.54 -16.45
N TYR A 12 24.44 26.20 -17.63
CA TYR A 12 25.54 25.23 -17.78
C TYR A 12 26.80 25.86 -17.14
N GLY A 13 27.36 25.17 -16.13
CA GLY A 13 28.64 25.60 -15.55
C GLY A 13 29.77 25.33 -16.50
N ASP A 14 30.72 26.27 -16.57
CA ASP A 14 31.88 26.18 -17.46
C ASP A 14 32.97 25.22 -16.95
N THR A 15 32.78 24.63 -15.74
CA THR A 15 33.74 23.73 -15.11
C THR A 15 33.12 22.45 -14.60
N LEU A 16 33.88 21.34 -14.65
CA LEU A 16 33.46 20.06 -14.08
C LEU A 16 33.12 20.14 -12.60
N GLU A 17 33.91 20.87 -11.82
CA GLU A 17 33.65 21.05 -10.38
C GLU A 17 32.34 21.80 -10.14
N GLY A 18 32.04 22.83 -10.94
CA GLY A 18 30.77 23.54 -10.90
C GLY A 18 29.57 22.67 -11.24
N ASP A 19 29.69 21.67 -12.16
CA ASP A 19 28.61 20.70 -12.40
C ASP A 19 28.46 19.74 -11.22
N LEU A 20 29.56 19.23 -10.70
CA LEU A 20 29.55 18.31 -9.57
C LEU A 20 29.02 18.96 -8.28
N SER A 21 29.27 20.25 -8.06
CA SER A 21 28.77 21.01 -6.90
C SER A 21 27.22 21.13 -6.89
N ARG A 22 26.58 21.07 -8.06
CA ARG A 22 25.12 21.16 -8.20
C ARG A 22 24.41 19.81 -8.03
N ARG A 23 25.16 18.71 -7.83
CA ARG A 23 24.58 17.40 -7.58
C ARG A 23 23.90 17.34 -6.20
N ASP A 24 23.06 16.33 -6.00
CA ASP A 24 22.32 16.16 -4.76
C ASP A 24 23.24 15.82 -3.56
N PHE A 25 24.06 14.76 -3.72
CA PHE A 25 24.96 14.28 -2.67
C PHE A 25 26.36 14.00 -3.19
N THR A 26 27.36 14.09 -2.31
CA THR A 26 28.78 13.85 -2.62
C THR A 26 29.00 12.51 -3.31
N VAL A 27 28.28 11.48 -2.89
CA VAL A 27 28.32 10.12 -3.48
C VAL A 27 27.90 10.08 -4.96
N ASN A 28 27.20 11.09 -5.42
CA ASN A 28 26.78 11.29 -6.82
C ASN A 28 27.57 12.43 -7.51
N ALA A 29 28.50 13.08 -6.77
CA ALA A 29 29.26 14.22 -7.24
C ALA A 29 30.73 13.85 -7.56
N MET A 30 30.89 12.68 -8.17
CA MET A 30 32.19 12.15 -8.66
C MET A 30 32.13 11.95 -10.16
N ALA A 31 33.27 12.00 -10.81
CA ALA A 31 33.38 11.82 -12.26
C ALA A 31 34.63 11.02 -12.63
N LEU A 32 34.59 10.44 -13.83
CA LEU A 32 35.76 9.81 -14.47
C LEU A 32 36.02 10.54 -15.79
N ARG A 33 37.19 11.14 -15.92
CA ARG A 33 37.63 11.79 -17.16
C ARG A 33 38.15 10.75 -18.12
N VAL A 34 37.58 10.68 -19.32
CA VAL A 34 38.02 9.77 -20.36
C VAL A 34 38.75 10.57 -21.46
N PRO A 35 39.75 9.99 -22.16
CA PRO A 35 40.20 8.59 -22.12
C PRO A 35 41.20 8.25 -21.01
N GLU A 36 41.73 9.23 -20.26
CA GLU A 36 42.84 9.08 -19.30
C GLU A 36 42.42 8.28 -18.04
N LEU A 37 41.14 8.02 -17.87
CA LEU A 37 40.53 7.35 -16.69
C LEU A 37 40.88 8.05 -15.37
N GLN A 38 41.06 9.37 -15.42
CA GLN A 38 41.34 10.18 -14.24
C GLN A 38 40.08 10.32 -13.39
N PHE A 39 40.15 9.77 -12.15
CA PHE A 39 39.08 9.94 -11.17
C PHE A 39 39.10 11.38 -10.58
N VAL A 40 37.91 12.00 -10.54
CA VAL A 40 37.70 13.35 -10.02
C VAL A 40 36.66 13.32 -8.92
N ASP A 41 37.06 13.66 -7.72
CA ASP A 41 36.22 13.66 -6.52
C ASP A 41 36.51 14.91 -5.66
N PRO A 42 36.02 16.07 -6.07
CA PRO A 42 36.33 17.32 -5.38
C PRO A 42 35.65 17.48 -4.01
N PHE A 43 34.61 16.70 -3.73
CA PHE A 43 33.78 16.79 -2.54
C PHE A 43 33.90 15.60 -1.59
N GLY A 44 34.81 14.66 -1.84
CA GLY A 44 35.05 13.50 -0.98
C GLY A 44 33.97 12.41 -1.03
N GLY A 45 33.28 12.29 -2.16
CA GLY A 45 32.20 11.35 -2.38
C GLY A 45 32.59 9.89 -2.21
N ALA A 46 33.81 9.51 -2.61
CA ALA A 46 34.34 8.17 -2.40
C ALA A 46 34.47 7.80 -0.92
N ASN A 47 34.87 8.75 -0.07
CA ASN A 47 34.96 8.53 1.37
C ASN A 47 33.55 8.43 2.00
N ASP A 48 32.63 9.28 1.59
CA ASP A 48 31.23 9.24 2.07
C ASP A 48 30.52 7.96 1.60
N LEU A 49 30.79 7.51 0.37
CA LEU A 49 30.32 6.22 -0.15
C LEU A 49 30.83 5.05 0.71
N ALA A 50 32.13 5.04 1.02
CA ALA A 50 32.73 3.98 1.85
C ALA A 50 32.17 3.98 3.29
N LYS A 51 31.77 5.13 3.81
CA LYS A 51 31.18 5.27 5.15
C LYS A 51 29.66 5.14 5.18
N GLY A 52 29.00 5.05 4.04
CA GLY A 52 27.54 5.04 3.93
C GLY A 52 26.89 6.34 4.44
N VAL A 53 27.41 7.50 3.98
CA VAL A 53 26.97 8.84 4.43
C VAL A 53 26.40 9.62 3.25
N LEU A 54 25.26 10.25 3.46
CA LEU A 54 24.64 11.21 2.54
C LEU A 54 24.96 12.62 3.02
N ARG A 55 25.80 13.32 2.27
CA ARG A 55 26.22 14.70 2.49
C ARG A 55 26.04 15.48 1.19
N THR A 56 25.62 16.72 1.27
CA THR A 56 25.57 17.61 0.09
C THR A 56 26.96 18.08 -0.30
N PRO A 57 27.27 18.28 -1.61
CA PRO A 57 28.57 18.78 -2.06
C PRO A 57 28.90 20.20 -1.53
N VAL A 58 27.86 20.99 -1.38
CA VAL A 58 27.93 22.38 -0.87
C VAL A 58 27.09 22.51 0.38
N ASP A 59 26.99 23.74 0.92
CA ASP A 59 26.09 24.00 2.07
C ASP A 59 24.71 23.37 1.86
N PRO A 60 24.23 22.56 2.82
CA PRO A 60 22.97 21.81 2.64
C PRO A 60 21.75 22.73 2.53
N ARG A 61 21.74 23.89 3.18
CA ARG A 61 20.64 24.86 3.06
C ARG A 61 20.56 25.44 1.65
N GLN A 62 21.71 25.79 1.06
CA GLN A 62 21.78 26.21 -0.33
C GLN A 62 21.32 25.09 -1.27
N SER A 63 21.79 23.86 -1.04
CA SER A 63 21.43 22.69 -1.86
C SER A 63 19.92 22.41 -1.85
N PHE A 64 19.25 22.51 -0.70
CA PHE A 64 17.81 22.29 -0.59
C PHE A 64 16.98 23.50 -1.07
N ASP A 65 17.52 24.70 -1.01
CA ASP A 65 16.89 25.87 -1.64
C ASP A 65 16.91 25.77 -3.16
N ASP A 66 18.04 25.31 -3.74
CA ASP A 66 18.18 25.09 -5.18
C ASP A 66 17.22 24.02 -5.73
N ASP A 67 17.05 22.89 -5.05
CA ASP A 67 16.07 21.84 -5.41
C ASP A 67 15.56 21.11 -4.16
N PRO A 68 14.40 21.53 -3.62
CA PRO A 68 13.83 20.91 -2.42
C PRO A 68 13.51 19.42 -2.56
N LEU A 69 13.38 18.89 -3.79
CA LEU A 69 13.20 17.44 -3.99
C LEU A 69 14.39 16.62 -3.48
N ARG A 70 15.58 17.24 -3.32
CA ARG A 70 16.76 16.59 -2.73
C ARG A 70 16.49 16.07 -1.32
N MET A 71 15.59 16.70 -0.57
CA MET A 71 15.15 16.21 0.74
C MET A 71 14.44 14.85 0.62
N MET A 72 13.53 14.69 -0.33
CA MET A 72 12.89 13.39 -0.62
C MET A 72 13.91 12.37 -1.14
N ARG A 73 14.89 12.80 -1.92
CA ARG A 73 15.96 11.92 -2.40
C ARG A 73 16.85 11.43 -1.26
N ALA A 74 17.10 12.26 -0.22
CA ALA A 74 17.86 11.85 0.97
C ALA A 74 17.19 10.66 1.66
N VAL A 75 15.89 10.77 2.00
CA VAL A 75 15.14 9.68 2.67
C VAL A 75 15.01 8.44 1.77
N ARG A 76 14.86 8.62 0.46
CA ARG A 76 14.90 7.51 -0.48
C ARG A 76 16.24 6.78 -0.48
N PHE A 77 17.36 7.47 -0.45
CA PHE A 77 18.69 6.84 -0.41
C PHE A 77 18.98 6.13 0.92
N VAL A 78 18.38 6.60 2.03
CA VAL A 78 18.38 5.81 3.28
C VAL A 78 17.76 4.44 3.02
N ALA A 79 16.62 4.36 2.34
CA ALA A 79 15.95 3.09 2.01
C ALA A 79 16.74 2.24 1.01
N GLN A 80 17.24 2.85 -0.07
CA GLN A 80 17.86 2.13 -1.17
C GLN A 80 19.29 1.67 -0.86
N LEU A 81 20.09 2.53 -0.22
CA LEU A 81 21.51 2.30 -0.02
C LEU A 81 21.83 1.90 1.44
N GLY A 82 20.90 2.14 2.39
CA GLY A 82 21.14 1.97 3.81
C GLY A 82 22.14 2.97 4.38
N PHE A 83 22.24 4.14 3.75
CA PHE A 83 23.10 5.19 4.18
C PHE A 83 22.42 6.03 5.28
N ARG A 84 23.22 6.69 6.10
CA ARG A 84 22.72 7.69 7.07
C ARG A 84 22.90 9.08 6.50
N ILE A 85 21.98 9.96 6.82
CA ILE A 85 22.10 11.38 6.51
C ILE A 85 23.13 11.99 7.48
N GLU A 86 24.04 12.77 6.95
CA GLU A 86 25.03 13.51 7.75
C GLU A 86 24.32 14.50 8.66
N PRO A 87 24.77 14.73 9.93
CA PRO A 87 24.04 15.51 10.90
C PRO A 87 23.69 16.95 10.46
N GLU A 88 24.62 17.67 9.84
CA GLU A 88 24.37 19.04 9.35
C GLU A 88 23.36 19.04 8.18
N THR A 89 23.45 18.04 7.31
CA THR A 89 22.48 17.82 6.21
C THR A 89 21.09 17.47 6.76
N ALA A 90 21.02 16.66 7.83
CA ALA A 90 19.75 16.30 8.48
C ALA A 90 19.10 17.50 9.19
N GLU A 91 19.91 18.34 9.88
CA GLU A 91 19.43 19.57 10.51
C GLU A 91 18.85 20.54 9.47
N ALA A 92 19.59 20.78 8.38
CA ALA A 92 19.11 21.64 7.30
C ALA A 92 17.82 21.11 6.65
N LEU A 93 17.71 19.78 6.48
CA LEU A 93 16.51 19.14 5.96
C LEU A 93 15.29 19.43 6.84
N THR A 94 15.43 19.23 8.16
CA THR A 94 14.35 19.49 9.12
C THR A 94 13.97 20.98 9.18
N ASP A 95 14.94 21.87 9.16
CA ASP A 95 14.68 23.32 9.20
C ASP A 95 14.01 23.86 7.94
N MET A 96 14.20 23.19 6.80
CA MET A 96 13.73 23.64 5.49
C MET A 96 12.59 22.79 4.95
N VAL A 97 12.00 21.92 5.76
CA VAL A 97 10.99 20.95 5.33
C VAL A 97 9.82 21.57 4.55
N ASP A 98 9.40 22.78 4.92
CA ASP A 98 8.31 23.50 4.25
C ASP A 98 8.62 23.82 2.78
N ARG A 99 9.89 23.85 2.38
CA ARG A 99 10.27 24.07 0.98
C ARG A 99 9.79 22.97 0.04
N ILE A 100 9.43 21.79 0.56
CA ILE A 100 8.91 20.68 -0.26
C ILE A 100 7.56 21.02 -0.90
N GLU A 101 6.81 21.98 -0.36
CA GLU A 101 5.50 22.39 -0.87
C GLU A 101 5.53 22.92 -2.31
N ILE A 102 6.67 23.49 -2.75
CA ILE A 102 6.82 23.99 -4.13
C ILE A 102 7.06 22.87 -5.14
N VAL A 103 7.38 21.65 -4.68
CA VAL A 103 7.65 20.50 -5.54
C VAL A 103 6.32 19.87 -5.99
N SER A 104 6.22 19.54 -7.27
CA SER A 104 4.99 18.92 -7.78
C SER A 104 4.74 17.55 -7.14
N ALA A 105 3.46 17.22 -6.95
CA ALA A 105 3.03 15.98 -6.34
C ALA A 105 3.54 14.74 -7.08
N GLU A 106 3.67 14.82 -8.41
CA GLU A 106 4.22 13.75 -9.25
C GLU A 106 5.69 13.46 -8.94
N ARG A 107 6.51 14.53 -8.77
CA ARG A 107 7.92 14.34 -8.41
C ARG A 107 8.06 13.73 -7.02
N VAL A 108 7.26 14.19 -6.05
CA VAL A 108 7.19 13.62 -4.70
C VAL A 108 6.76 12.15 -4.76
N ARG A 109 5.68 11.83 -5.49
CA ARG A 109 5.22 10.45 -5.71
C ARG A 109 6.33 9.56 -6.26
N ASP A 110 7.06 10.02 -7.26
CA ASP A 110 8.10 9.21 -7.92
C ASP A 110 9.24 8.86 -6.95
N GLU A 111 9.60 9.75 -6.03
CA GLU A 111 10.58 9.43 -4.97
C GLU A 111 9.99 8.48 -3.92
N LEU A 112 8.71 8.65 -3.51
CA LEU A 112 8.00 7.73 -2.63
C LEU A 112 7.91 6.32 -3.24
N VAL A 113 7.58 6.21 -4.51
CA VAL A 113 7.51 4.92 -5.22
C VAL A 113 8.88 4.22 -5.23
N LYS A 114 9.95 4.93 -5.58
CA LYS A 114 11.32 4.37 -5.57
C LYS A 114 11.74 3.95 -4.16
N MET A 115 11.33 4.69 -3.14
CA MET A 115 11.59 4.36 -1.73
C MET A 115 10.84 3.09 -1.32
N LEU A 116 9.55 3.00 -1.62
CA LEU A 116 8.72 1.84 -1.29
C LEU A 116 9.16 0.57 -2.04
N LEU A 117 9.64 0.70 -3.27
CA LEU A 117 10.14 -0.43 -4.08
C LEU A 117 11.57 -0.86 -3.72
N SER A 118 12.23 -0.19 -2.77
CA SER A 118 13.57 -0.58 -2.30
C SER A 118 13.54 -1.84 -1.41
N ASP A 119 14.73 -2.35 -1.08
CA ASP A 119 14.88 -3.50 -0.18
C ASP A 119 14.56 -3.17 1.28
N ARG A 120 14.59 -1.89 1.65
CA ARG A 120 14.40 -1.40 3.03
C ARG A 120 13.40 -0.25 3.11
N PRO A 121 12.14 -0.44 2.65
CA PRO A 121 11.15 0.64 2.64
C PRO A 121 10.88 1.21 4.04
N ARG A 122 10.89 0.38 5.08
CA ARG A 122 10.76 0.80 6.48
C ARG A 122 11.73 1.91 6.85
N ALA A 123 13.02 1.75 6.57
CA ALA A 123 14.04 2.74 6.93
C ALA A 123 13.79 4.11 6.25
N GLY A 124 13.30 4.09 5.01
CA GLY A 124 12.92 5.31 4.30
C GLY A 124 11.69 5.98 4.89
N ILE A 125 10.68 5.20 5.28
CA ILE A 125 9.46 5.74 5.91
C ILE A 125 9.78 6.33 7.29
N GLU A 126 10.60 5.66 8.11
CA GLU A 126 11.07 6.19 9.39
C GLU A 126 11.83 7.50 9.17
N ALA A 127 12.77 7.56 8.23
CA ALA A 127 13.49 8.81 7.90
C ALA A 127 12.56 9.91 7.36
N LEU A 128 11.52 9.56 6.62
CA LEU A 128 10.50 10.51 6.13
C LEU A 128 9.71 11.13 7.29
N VAL A 129 9.38 10.34 8.31
CA VAL A 129 8.67 10.79 9.52
C VAL A 129 9.62 11.59 10.42
N ASP A 130 10.81 11.08 10.71
CA ASP A 130 11.78 11.72 11.60
C ASP A 130 12.23 13.09 11.10
N SER A 131 12.27 13.29 9.79
CA SER A 131 12.64 14.56 9.17
C SER A 131 11.51 15.61 9.13
N GLY A 132 10.27 15.24 9.44
CA GLY A 132 9.09 16.09 9.30
C GLY A 132 8.52 16.16 7.87
N LEU A 133 9.17 15.60 6.87
CA LEU A 133 8.67 15.58 5.49
C LEU A 133 7.30 14.88 5.38
N ALA A 134 7.08 13.85 6.19
CA ALA A 134 5.83 13.11 6.19
C ALA A 134 4.63 13.98 6.56
N ASP A 135 4.79 14.97 7.44
CA ASP A 135 3.71 15.87 7.86
C ASP A 135 3.13 16.67 6.69
N ILE A 136 3.94 16.93 5.67
CA ILE A 136 3.54 17.67 4.47
C ILE A 136 3.11 16.72 3.36
N VAL A 137 3.95 15.74 3.01
CA VAL A 137 3.71 14.92 1.82
C VAL A 137 2.77 13.74 2.06
N PHE A 138 2.73 13.21 3.30
CA PHE A 138 1.92 12.04 3.66
C PHE A 138 1.48 12.06 5.14
N PRO A 139 0.75 13.10 5.60
CA PRO A 139 0.45 13.34 7.02
C PRO A 139 -0.34 12.23 7.71
N GLU A 140 -0.94 11.31 6.95
CA GLU A 140 -1.60 10.13 7.53
C GLU A 140 -0.62 9.19 8.24
N ILE A 141 0.66 9.19 7.86
CA ILE A 141 1.67 8.27 8.41
C ILE A 141 2.15 8.72 9.81
N PRO A 142 2.64 9.95 10.02
CA PRO A 142 2.98 10.40 11.37
C PRO A 142 1.77 10.42 12.32
N ALA A 143 0.55 10.60 11.80
CA ALA A 143 -0.67 10.51 12.60
C ALA A 143 -0.91 9.11 13.22
N LEU A 144 -0.21 8.06 12.75
CA LEU A 144 -0.24 6.72 13.36
C LEU A 144 0.56 6.63 14.67
N GLN A 145 1.43 7.59 14.97
CA GLN A 145 2.13 7.72 16.25
C GLN A 145 1.13 8.17 17.32
N LEU A 146 0.21 7.27 17.69
CA LEU A 146 -0.79 7.54 18.71
C LEU A 146 -0.12 7.50 20.09
N GLU A 147 -0.39 8.53 20.92
CA GLU A 147 0.03 8.51 22.31
C GLU A 147 -0.37 7.20 22.99
N ILE A 148 0.60 6.56 23.61
CA ILE A 148 0.38 5.34 24.39
C ILE A 148 -0.44 5.76 25.62
N ASP A 149 -1.59 5.13 25.82
CA ASP A 149 -2.38 5.25 27.04
C ASP A 149 -1.52 4.90 28.27
N GLU A 150 -1.72 5.58 29.41
CA GLU A 150 -0.97 5.41 30.68
C GLU A 150 -0.86 3.94 31.15
N HIS A 151 -1.64 3.04 30.58
CA HIS A 151 -1.65 1.62 30.91
C HIS A 151 -0.90 0.74 29.89
N HIS A 152 -0.18 1.28 28.91
CA HIS A 152 0.60 0.55 27.88
C HIS A 152 -0.18 -0.58 27.18
N ARG A 153 -1.50 -0.46 27.07
CA ARG A 153 -2.38 -1.53 26.56
C ARG A 153 -2.51 -1.56 25.04
N HIS A 154 -2.05 -0.51 24.36
CA HIS A 154 -2.11 -0.41 22.90
C HIS A 154 -0.70 -0.40 22.33
N LYS A 155 -0.48 -1.24 21.32
CA LYS A 155 0.73 -1.16 20.48
C LYS A 155 0.72 0.19 19.76
N ASP A 156 1.88 0.83 19.65
CA ASP A 156 2.05 1.94 18.73
C ASP A 156 1.64 1.48 17.33
N VAL A 157 0.64 2.17 16.76
CA VAL A 157 0.09 1.81 15.45
C VAL A 157 1.11 2.07 14.36
N PHE A 158 1.99 3.06 14.54
CA PHE A 158 3.09 3.31 13.61
C PHE A 158 4.07 2.15 13.60
N GLU A 159 4.58 1.70 14.76
CA GLU A 159 5.51 0.57 14.84
C GLU A 159 4.86 -0.73 14.33
N HIS A 160 3.56 -0.93 14.61
CA HIS A 160 2.82 -2.04 14.02
C HIS A 160 2.85 -1.97 12.49
N THR A 161 2.56 -0.80 11.90
CA THR A 161 2.57 -0.59 10.45
C THR A 161 3.96 -0.86 9.86
N MET A 162 5.04 -0.46 10.53
CA MET A 162 6.41 -0.76 10.10
C MET A 162 6.69 -2.26 10.06
N ILE A 163 6.22 -3.00 11.07
CA ILE A 163 6.33 -4.48 11.10
C ILE A 163 5.51 -5.10 9.96
N VAL A 164 4.32 -4.57 9.68
CA VAL A 164 3.46 -5.06 8.58
C VAL A 164 4.13 -4.85 7.22
N ILE A 165 4.80 -3.72 7.01
CA ILE A 165 5.57 -3.47 5.78
C ILE A 165 6.71 -4.47 5.62
N ASP A 166 7.53 -4.70 6.66
CA ASP A 166 8.63 -5.65 6.61
C ASP A 166 8.13 -7.06 6.27
N ARG A 167 6.99 -7.46 6.86
CA ARG A 167 6.36 -8.76 6.58
C ARG A 167 5.75 -8.84 5.18
N ALA A 168 5.13 -7.76 4.70
CA ALA A 168 4.58 -7.69 3.36
C ALA A 168 5.68 -7.91 2.31
N VAL A 169 6.83 -7.23 2.47
CA VAL A 169 8.02 -7.43 1.63
C VAL A 169 8.50 -8.89 1.68
N ALA A 170 8.56 -9.50 2.88
CA ALA A 170 8.98 -10.90 3.03
C ALA A 170 7.99 -11.92 2.42
N LEU A 171 6.73 -11.53 2.22
CA LEU A 171 5.68 -12.35 1.63
C LEU A 171 5.53 -12.16 0.11
N GLU A 172 6.26 -11.25 -0.49
CA GLU A 172 6.34 -11.15 -1.95
C GLU A 172 6.97 -12.43 -2.53
N THR A 173 6.67 -12.72 -3.77
CA THR A 173 7.08 -13.97 -4.43
C THR A 173 8.18 -13.73 -5.45
N GLY A 174 8.77 -14.81 -5.96
CA GLY A 174 9.65 -14.76 -7.13
C GLY A 174 8.90 -14.31 -8.40
N PRO A 175 9.61 -14.12 -9.52
CA PRO A 175 9.06 -13.55 -10.76
C PRO A 175 7.81 -14.26 -11.30
N ASP A 176 7.73 -15.58 -11.13
CA ASP A 176 6.63 -16.40 -11.63
C ASP A 176 5.53 -16.64 -10.58
N GLY A 177 5.65 -16.02 -9.41
CA GLY A 177 4.68 -16.18 -8.33
C GLY A 177 3.51 -15.20 -8.44
N PRO A 178 2.47 -15.40 -7.59
CA PRO A 178 1.23 -14.63 -7.68
C PRO A 178 1.35 -13.16 -7.25
N VAL A 179 2.40 -12.79 -6.50
CA VAL A 179 2.70 -11.40 -6.10
C VAL A 179 4.21 -11.15 -6.25
N PRO A 180 4.68 -10.95 -7.50
CA PRO A 180 6.11 -10.79 -7.78
C PRO A 180 6.72 -9.56 -7.10
N ALA A 181 7.89 -9.76 -6.47
CA ALA A 181 8.65 -8.67 -5.85
C ALA A 181 9.36 -7.79 -6.91
N PRO A 182 9.43 -6.47 -6.68
CA PRO A 182 8.75 -5.70 -5.64
C PRO A 182 7.31 -5.32 -6.03
N ASP A 183 6.33 -5.53 -5.16
CA ASP A 183 4.92 -5.23 -5.43
C ASP A 183 4.46 -3.93 -4.76
N LEU A 184 4.35 -2.86 -5.53
CA LEU A 184 3.97 -1.53 -5.02
C LEU A 184 2.57 -1.52 -4.41
N THR A 185 1.62 -2.23 -5.02
CA THR A 185 0.22 -2.29 -4.53
C THR A 185 0.14 -2.89 -3.14
N LEU A 186 0.84 -4.02 -2.90
CA LEU A 186 0.90 -4.66 -1.58
C LEU A 186 1.60 -3.76 -0.56
N ARG A 187 2.74 -3.14 -0.92
CA ARG A 187 3.52 -2.28 -0.02
C ARG A 187 2.77 -1.01 0.36
N LEU A 188 2.06 -0.37 -0.59
CA LEU A 188 1.17 0.75 -0.31
C LEU A 188 -0.01 0.34 0.59
N ALA A 189 -0.62 -0.82 0.33
CA ALA A 189 -1.71 -1.32 1.16
C ALA A 189 -1.22 -1.61 2.58
N ALA A 190 -0.03 -2.21 2.75
CA ALA A 190 0.59 -2.44 4.04
C ALA A 190 0.90 -1.12 4.80
N LEU A 191 1.36 -0.08 4.09
CA LEU A 191 1.59 1.23 4.68
C LEU A 191 0.29 1.90 5.14
N MET A 192 -0.81 1.68 4.42
CA MET A 192 -2.04 2.45 4.57
C MET A 192 -3.18 1.69 5.26
N HIS A 193 -3.03 0.38 5.58
CA HIS A 193 -4.14 -0.43 6.09
C HIS A 193 -4.79 0.17 7.34
N ASP A 194 -4.01 0.77 8.20
CA ASP A 194 -4.42 1.29 9.51
C ASP A 194 -4.59 2.82 9.59
N ILE A 195 -4.44 3.58 8.48
CA ILE A 195 -4.52 5.06 8.51
C ILE A 195 -5.88 5.61 8.95
N GLY A 196 -6.90 4.76 9.01
CA GLY A 196 -8.21 5.11 9.56
C GLY A 196 -8.26 5.15 11.09
N LYS A 197 -7.34 4.49 11.79
CA LYS A 197 -7.35 4.34 13.26
C LYS A 197 -7.36 5.67 14.02
N PRO A 198 -6.52 6.67 13.69
CA PRO A 198 -6.54 7.95 14.40
C PRO A 198 -7.91 8.62 14.39
N LYS A 199 -8.64 8.56 13.27
CA LYS A 199 -9.96 9.18 13.11
C LYS A 199 -11.10 8.38 13.73
N THR A 200 -10.91 7.08 13.96
CA THR A 200 -11.95 6.20 14.49
C THR A 200 -11.70 5.83 15.96
N ARG A 201 -10.63 6.33 16.56
CA ARG A 201 -10.26 6.09 17.95
C ARG A 201 -11.39 6.53 18.89
N ARG A 202 -11.82 5.61 19.74
CA ARG A 202 -12.81 5.87 20.81
C ARG A 202 -12.34 5.27 22.12
N PHE A 203 -12.50 6.03 23.20
CA PHE A 203 -12.26 5.54 24.55
C PHE A 203 -13.57 4.99 25.11
N GLU A 204 -13.57 3.71 25.45
CA GLU A 204 -14.71 2.99 25.99
C GLU A 204 -14.61 2.88 27.52
N SER A 205 -15.70 2.48 28.16
CA SER A 205 -15.72 2.23 29.60
C SER A 205 -14.68 1.18 30.00
N GLY A 206 -13.96 1.43 31.10
CA GLY A 206 -12.87 0.55 31.58
C GLY A 206 -11.52 0.76 30.91
N GLY A 207 -11.27 1.89 30.22
CA GLY A 207 -9.99 2.24 29.62
C GLY A 207 -9.66 1.43 28.35
N LYS A 208 -10.66 0.81 27.74
CA LYS A 208 -10.49 0.11 26.46
C LYS A 208 -10.57 1.13 25.32
N VAL A 209 -9.68 0.99 24.34
CA VAL A 209 -9.73 1.78 23.08
C VAL A 209 -10.24 0.90 21.95
N SER A 210 -11.14 1.44 21.14
CA SER A 210 -11.67 0.79 19.95
C SER A 210 -11.43 1.64 18.69
N PHE A 211 -11.44 0.99 17.53
CA PHE A 211 -11.20 1.62 16.22
C PHE A 211 -12.24 1.11 15.20
N HIS A 212 -13.51 1.16 15.56
CA HIS A 212 -14.58 0.62 14.70
C HIS A 212 -14.60 1.30 13.33
N HIS A 213 -14.72 0.48 12.28
CA HIS A 213 -14.79 0.93 10.87
C HIS A 213 -13.55 1.68 10.36
N HIS A 214 -12.36 1.43 10.97
CA HIS A 214 -11.13 2.06 10.48
C HIS A 214 -10.74 1.58 9.07
N ASP A 215 -11.15 0.41 8.67
CA ASP A 215 -11.07 -0.15 7.33
C ASP A 215 -11.77 0.74 6.29
N ALA A 216 -13.07 0.99 6.46
CA ALA A 216 -13.86 1.81 5.54
C ALA A 216 -13.43 3.30 5.56
N VAL A 217 -13.06 3.84 6.73
CA VAL A 217 -12.54 5.21 6.86
C VAL A 217 -11.15 5.29 6.23
N GLY A 218 -10.28 4.32 6.50
CA GLY A 218 -8.94 4.19 5.93
C GLY A 218 -8.99 4.12 4.40
N ALA A 219 -9.86 3.30 3.82
CA ALA A 219 -10.04 3.21 2.37
C ALA A 219 -10.39 4.56 1.72
N LYS A 220 -11.28 5.35 2.34
CA LYS A 220 -11.60 6.70 1.86
C LYS A 220 -10.41 7.65 1.96
N MET A 221 -9.63 7.56 3.03
CA MET A 221 -8.42 8.37 3.23
C MET A 221 -7.35 7.98 2.21
N THR A 222 -7.13 6.68 1.99
CA THR A 222 -6.23 6.13 0.96
C THR A 222 -6.56 6.68 -0.41
N ARG A 223 -7.82 6.57 -0.84
CA ARG A 223 -8.27 7.11 -2.14
C ARG A 223 -8.00 8.62 -2.26
N LYS A 224 -8.25 9.38 -1.20
CA LYS A 224 -7.99 10.83 -1.19
C LYS A 224 -6.50 11.12 -1.32
N ARG A 225 -5.64 10.43 -0.53
CA ARG A 225 -4.19 10.66 -0.51
C ARG A 225 -3.54 10.26 -1.84
N LEU A 226 -3.83 9.07 -2.36
CA LEU A 226 -3.23 8.60 -3.61
C LEU A 226 -3.65 9.46 -4.82
N LYS A 227 -4.90 9.96 -4.84
CA LYS A 227 -5.33 10.95 -5.85
C LYS A 227 -4.57 12.27 -5.72
N ALA A 228 -4.33 12.77 -4.50
CA ALA A 228 -3.57 13.99 -4.27
C ALA A 228 -2.09 13.84 -4.68
N LEU A 229 -1.54 12.64 -4.61
CA LEU A 229 -0.21 12.29 -5.10
C LEU A 229 -0.18 11.90 -6.58
N HIS A 230 -1.28 12.07 -7.31
CA HIS A 230 -1.39 11.77 -8.74
C HIS A 230 -1.03 10.32 -9.13
N PHE A 231 -1.37 9.33 -8.28
CA PHE A 231 -1.34 7.94 -8.69
C PHE A 231 -2.42 7.67 -9.74
N ASP A 232 -2.18 6.69 -10.61
CA ASP A 232 -3.16 6.27 -11.60
C ASP A 232 -4.41 5.66 -10.96
N HIS A 233 -5.50 5.62 -11.72
CA HIS A 233 -6.80 5.19 -11.21
C HIS A 233 -6.79 3.74 -10.70
N HIS A 234 -6.11 2.83 -11.39
CA HIS A 234 -6.05 1.42 -10.99
C HIS A 234 -5.33 1.26 -9.64
N MET A 235 -4.17 1.90 -9.48
CA MET A 235 -3.45 1.91 -8.20
C MET A 235 -4.30 2.48 -7.07
N VAL A 236 -5.01 3.58 -7.30
CA VAL A 236 -5.90 4.20 -6.31
C VAL A 236 -7.00 3.25 -5.87
N GLU A 237 -7.69 2.60 -6.81
CA GLU A 237 -8.79 1.68 -6.49
C GLU A 237 -8.28 0.40 -5.83
N ASP A 238 -7.23 -0.23 -6.37
CA ASP A 238 -6.67 -1.48 -5.85
C ASP A 238 -6.18 -1.35 -4.41
N VAL A 239 -5.38 -0.31 -4.12
CA VAL A 239 -4.87 -0.09 -2.76
C VAL A 239 -6.01 0.25 -1.80
N SER A 240 -6.97 1.09 -2.24
CA SER A 240 -8.12 1.46 -1.40
C SER A 240 -8.99 0.25 -1.08
N GLU A 241 -9.18 -0.67 -2.03
CA GLU A 241 -9.96 -1.87 -1.81
C GLU A 241 -9.23 -2.87 -0.89
N LEU A 242 -7.91 -3.03 -1.02
CA LEU A 242 -7.13 -3.83 -0.08
C LEU A 242 -7.26 -3.29 1.36
N VAL A 243 -7.19 -1.97 1.54
CA VAL A 243 -7.41 -1.33 2.85
C VAL A 243 -8.84 -1.56 3.36
N ASN A 244 -9.84 -1.51 2.49
CA ASN A 244 -11.24 -1.80 2.84
C ASN A 244 -11.46 -3.24 3.30
N LEU A 245 -10.75 -4.18 2.70
CA LEU A 245 -10.95 -5.61 2.91
C LEU A 245 -10.03 -6.25 3.97
N HIS A 246 -9.00 -5.54 4.48
CA HIS A 246 -7.94 -6.17 5.28
C HIS A 246 -8.43 -6.87 6.55
N LEU A 247 -9.53 -6.41 7.14
CA LEU A 247 -10.14 -7.04 8.33
C LEU A 247 -11.07 -8.22 8.02
N ARG A 248 -11.39 -8.43 6.74
CA ARG A 248 -12.46 -9.37 6.35
C ARG A 248 -12.22 -10.79 6.85
N PHE A 249 -10.97 -11.23 6.85
CA PHE A 249 -10.59 -12.58 7.26
C PHE A 249 -10.70 -12.84 8.78
N HIS A 250 -10.67 -11.80 9.62
CA HIS A 250 -10.61 -11.99 11.08
C HIS A 250 -11.76 -12.84 11.62
N GLY A 251 -12.96 -12.72 11.05
CA GLY A 251 -14.12 -13.55 11.43
C GLY A 251 -13.94 -15.05 11.15
N TYR A 252 -13.08 -15.45 10.20
CA TYR A 252 -12.84 -16.87 9.89
C TYR A 252 -12.10 -17.61 11.03
N VAL A 253 -11.25 -16.90 11.75
CA VAL A 253 -10.48 -17.49 12.87
C VAL A 253 -11.38 -17.80 14.06
N GLU A 254 -12.44 -17.01 14.25
CA GLU A 254 -13.40 -17.19 15.35
C GLU A 254 -14.39 -18.31 15.04
N GLU A 255 -14.91 -18.37 13.80
CA GLU A 255 -15.87 -19.36 13.33
C GLU A 255 -15.59 -19.71 11.86
N PRO A 256 -15.37 -21.00 11.53
CA PRO A 256 -15.14 -21.43 10.14
C PRO A 256 -16.31 -21.02 9.23
N TRP A 257 -15.98 -20.38 8.12
CA TRP A 257 -16.99 -19.91 7.15
C TRP A 257 -17.65 -21.07 6.41
N THR A 258 -18.88 -20.83 5.96
CA THR A 258 -19.53 -21.68 4.96
C THR A 258 -18.84 -21.53 3.60
N ASP A 259 -19.07 -22.46 2.68
CA ASP A 259 -18.56 -22.36 1.30
C ASP A 259 -19.06 -21.09 0.58
N SER A 260 -20.31 -20.68 0.86
CA SER A 260 -20.87 -19.42 0.38
C SER A 260 -20.07 -18.21 0.84
N ALA A 261 -19.68 -18.17 2.12
CA ALA A 261 -18.87 -17.06 2.65
C ALA A 261 -17.44 -17.05 2.06
N VAL A 262 -16.85 -18.23 1.82
CA VAL A 262 -15.55 -18.35 1.12
C VAL A 262 -15.65 -17.83 -0.31
N ARG A 263 -16.70 -18.23 -1.07
CA ARG A 263 -16.95 -17.71 -2.42
C ARG A 263 -17.12 -16.19 -2.42
N ARG A 264 -17.85 -15.65 -1.45
CA ARG A 264 -18.02 -14.18 -1.32
C ARG A 264 -16.70 -13.47 -1.06
N TYR A 265 -15.85 -14.01 -0.19
CA TYR A 265 -14.51 -13.46 0.07
C TYR A 265 -13.66 -13.40 -1.20
N VAL A 266 -13.61 -14.52 -1.97
CA VAL A 266 -12.89 -14.58 -3.26
C VAL A 266 -13.47 -13.61 -4.28
N LYS A 267 -14.81 -13.53 -4.39
CA LYS A 267 -15.50 -12.60 -5.30
C LYS A 267 -15.20 -11.15 -4.97
N ASP A 268 -15.29 -10.79 -3.68
CA ASP A 268 -15.08 -9.41 -3.23
C ASP A 268 -13.62 -8.99 -3.41
N ALA A 269 -12.66 -9.89 -3.17
CA ALA A 269 -11.25 -9.64 -3.41
C ALA A 269 -10.89 -9.61 -4.91
N GLY A 270 -11.59 -10.38 -5.73
CA GLY A 270 -11.36 -10.45 -7.19
C GLY A 270 -9.88 -10.65 -7.53
N PRO A 271 -9.30 -9.81 -8.43
CA PRO A 271 -7.88 -9.91 -8.83
C PRO A 271 -6.91 -9.58 -7.69
N LEU A 272 -7.39 -8.99 -6.60
CA LEU A 272 -6.57 -8.63 -5.43
C LEU A 272 -6.44 -9.75 -4.40
N TYR A 273 -7.09 -10.91 -4.61
CA TYR A 273 -7.15 -12.01 -3.66
C TYR A 273 -5.78 -12.41 -3.09
N GLU A 274 -4.79 -12.57 -3.95
CA GLU A 274 -3.45 -12.95 -3.53
C GLU A 274 -2.74 -11.86 -2.70
N ARG A 275 -2.91 -10.60 -3.08
CA ARG A 275 -2.39 -9.46 -2.31
C ARG A 275 -3.10 -9.30 -0.97
N LEU A 276 -4.43 -9.50 -0.95
CA LEU A 276 -5.23 -9.43 0.27
C LEU A 276 -4.79 -10.49 1.28
N ASN A 277 -4.57 -11.74 0.83
CA ASN A 277 -4.08 -12.80 1.71
C ASN A 277 -2.70 -12.47 2.30
N ARG A 278 -1.79 -11.91 1.51
CA ARG A 278 -0.47 -11.50 2.00
C ARG A 278 -0.55 -10.33 2.96
N LEU A 279 -1.38 -9.34 2.68
CA LEU A 279 -1.65 -8.23 3.59
C LEU A 279 -2.20 -8.74 4.93
N THR A 280 -3.19 -9.63 4.89
CA THR A 280 -3.80 -10.25 6.08
C THR A 280 -2.78 -11.06 6.90
N ARG A 281 -1.90 -11.81 6.23
CA ARG A 281 -0.80 -12.54 6.90
C ARG A 281 0.24 -11.59 7.50
N ALA A 282 0.56 -10.50 6.82
CA ALA A 282 1.51 -9.49 7.29
C ALA A 282 0.99 -8.77 8.55
N ASP A 283 -0.31 -8.43 8.55
CA ASP A 283 -1.00 -7.73 9.65
C ASP A 283 -1.09 -8.59 10.94
N ALA A 284 -1.07 -9.91 10.85
CA ALA A 284 -1.11 -10.82 11.99
C ALA A 284 0.17 -10.74 12.85
N THR A 285 0.42 -9.62 13.53
CA THR A 285 1.67 -9.33 14.27
C THR A 285 1.68 -9.79 15.73
N THR A 286 0.78 -10.70 16.13
CA THR A 286 0.72 -11.15 17.53
C THR A 286 2.04 -11.80 17.99
N GLN A 287 2.51 -11.43 19.19
CA GLN A 287 3.68 -12.06 19.83
C GLN A 287 3.34 -13.41 20.47
N ASN A 288 2.07 -13.71 20.64
CA ASN A 288 1.63 -15.00 21.18
C ASN A 288 1.76 -16.09 20.10
N LYS A 289 2.79 -16.94 20.22
CA LYS A 289 3.09 -18.00 19.27
C LYS A 289 1.91 -18.92 18.97
N ARG A 290 1.09 -19.25 20.00
CA ARG A 290 -0.09 -20.10 19.82
C ARG A 290 -1.16 -19.39 18.95
N LYS A 291 -1.43 -18.11 19.22
CA LYS A 291 -2.37 -17.33 18.41
C LYS A 291 -1.86 -17.15 16.97
N ALA A 292 -0.56 -16.90 16.80
CA ALA A 292 0.05 -16.81 15.49
C ALA A 292 -0.08 -18.11 14.68
N MET A 293 0.15 -19.26 15.31
CA MET A 293 -0.03 -20.58 14.68
C MET A 293 -1.49 -20.83 14.28
N VAL A 294 -2.43 -20.57 15.18
CA VAL A 294 -3.88 -20.72 14.88
C VAL A 294 -4.28 -19.88 13.69
N PHE A 295 -3.85 -18.61 13.66
CA PHE A 295 -4.14 -17.71 12.54
C PHE A 295 -3.53 -18.20 11.23
N SER A 296 -2.25 -18.60 11.24
CA SER A 296 -1.56 -19.13 10.07
C SER A 296 -2.24 -20.38 9.54
N SER A 297 -2.59 -21.34 10.42
CA SER A 297 -3.28 -22.57 10.04
C SER A 297 -4.66 -22.29 9.45
N ALA A 298 -5.41 -21.33 10.02
CA ALA A 298 -6.71 -20.93 9.49
C ALA A 298 -6.61 -20.31 8.09
N MET A 299 -5.55 -19.50 7.83
CA MET A 299 -5.26 -18.95 6.51
C MET A 299 -4.92 -20.07 5.51
N ASP A 300 -4.06 -21.03 5.90
CA ASP A 300 -3.67 -22.15 5.03
C ASP A 300 -4.88 -23.02 4.68
N GLU A 301 -5.74 -23.30 5.68
CA GLU A 301 -7.00 -24.04 5.48
C GLU A 301 -7.94 -23.30 4.52
N MET A 302 -8.15 -22.01 4.72
CA MET A 302 -9.00 -21.21 3.85
C MET A 302 -8.48 -21.18 2.40
N GLU A 303 -7.18 -20.98 2.20
CA GLU A 303 -6.58 -20.99 0.87
C GLU A 303 -6.70 -22.37 0.20
N GLN A 304 -6.53 -23.47 0.96
CA GLN A 304 -6.75 -24.82 0.44
C GLN A 304 -8.22 -25.01 0.03
N ARG A 305 -9.14 -24.59 0.87
CA ARG A 305 -10.58 -24.67 0.59
C ARG A 305 -10.99 -23.87 -0.64
N VAL A 306 -10.37 -22.70 -0.87
CA VAL A 306 -10.58 -21.93 -2.11
C VAL A 306 -10.12 -22.73 -3.33
N ARG A 307 -8.96 -23.40 -3.25
CA ARG A 307 -8.48 -24.27 -4.35
C ARG A 307 -9.45 -25.42 -4.63
N ASP A 308 -9.88 -26.13 -3.56
CA ASP A 308 -10.81 -27.26 -3.69
C ASP A 308 -12.16 -26.84 -4.29
N LEU A 309 -12.69 -25.69 -3.87
CA LEU A 309 -13.93 -25.15 -4.43
C LEU A 309 -13.75 -24.72 -5.89
N LYS A 310 -12.60 -24.10 -6.23
CA LYS A 310 -12.30 -23.70 -7.61
C LYS A 310 -12.20 -24.90 -8.55
N GLU A 311 -11.53 -25.96 -8.12
CA GLU A 311 -11.45 -27.23 -8.88
C GLU A 311 -12.82 -27.86 -9.10
N LYS A 312 -13.70 -27.81 -8.08
CA LYS A 312 -15.03 -28.44 -8.15
C LYS A 312 -16.02 -27.67 -9.02
N GLU A 313 -15.94 -26.34 -9.02
CA GLU A 313 -17.02 -25.50 -9.51
C GLU A 313 -16.63 -24.61 -10.70
N ASP A 314 -15.34 -24.50 -11.01
CA ASP A 314 -14.81 -23.52 -11.98
C ASP A 314 -15.41 -22.13 -11.76
N PHE A 315 -14.93 -21.43 -10.76
CA PHE A 315 -15.45 -20.10 -10.34
C PHE A 315 -15.61 -19.09 -11.47
N ASP A 316 -14.75 -19.17 -12.47
CA ASP A 316 -14.75 -18.23 -13.58
C ASP A 316 -15.85 -18.57 -14.61
N ALA A 317 -16.33 -19.81 -14.62
CA ALA A 317 -17.37 -20.31 -15.51
C ALA A 317 -18.76 -20.40 -14.86
N ILE A 318 -18.93 -19.97 -13.60
CA ILE A 318 -20.23 -20.01 -12.93
C ILE A 318 -21.29 -19.27 -13.76
N ARG A 319 -22.34 -20.02 -14.10
CA ARG A 319 -23.57 -19.52 -14.74
C ARG A 319 -24.73 -19.82 -13.82
N PRO A 320 -25.86 -19.08 -13.87
CA PRO A 320 -27.04 -19.46 -13.15
C PRO A 320 -27.55 -20.82 -13.64
N ASP A 321 -28.22 -21.55 -12.77
CA ASP A 321 -28.80 -22.85 -13.10
C ASP A 321 -29.99 -22.75 -14.10
N LEU A 322 -30.52 -21.54 -14.28
CA LEU A 322 -31.53 -21.18 -15.29
C LEU A 322 -30.94 -20.11 -16.23
N ASN A 323 -31.01 -20.33 -17.53
CA ASN A 323 -30.61 -19.33 -18.51
C ASN A 323 -31.73 -18.31 -18.80
N GLY A 324 -31.43 -17.27 -19.60
CA GLY A 324 -32.40 -16.20 -19.87
C GLY A 324 -33.66 -16.66 -20.57
N ASP A 325 -33.58 -17.64 -21.48
CA ASP A 325 -34.72 -18.19 -22.20
C ASP A 325 -35.63 -19.02 -21.27
N GLU A 326 -35.04 -19.81 -20.39
CA GLU A 326 -35.77 -20.56 -19.36
C GLU A 326 -36.47 -19.64 -18.37
N ILE A 327 -35.82 -18.53 -17.95
CA ILE A 327 -36.41 -17.52 -17.07
C ILE A 327 -37.65 -16.90 -17.74
N MET A 328 -37.53 -16.50 -19.01
CA MET A 328 -38.66 -15.95 -19.77
C MET A 328 -39.84 -16.94 -19.86
N GLN A 329 -39.53 -18.19 -20.15
CA GLN A 329 -40.52 -19.24 -20.27
C GLN A 329 -41.22 -19.58 -18.94
N LEU A 330 -40.46 -19.65 -17.85
CA LEU A 330 -40.98 -19.96 -16.51
C LEU A 330 -41.84 -18.84 -15.94
N LEU A 331 -41.44 -17.58 -16.14
CA LEU A 331 -42.15 -16.41 -15.63
C LEU A 331 -43.20 -15.86 -16.60
N GLY A 332 -43.28 -16.37 -17.85
CA GLY A 332 -44.18 -15.84 -18.86
C GLY A 332 -43.96 -14.41 -19.25
N ILE A 333 -42.70 -13.93 -19.27
CA ILE A 333 -42.32 -12.54 -19.54
C ILE A 333 -41.57 -12.39 -20.87
N ASP A 334 -41.72 -11.23 -21.50
CA ASP A 334 -41.00 -10.87 -22.72
C ASP A 334 -39.53 -10.48 -22.47
N PRO A 335 -38.66 -10.58 -23.51
CA PRO A 335 -37.29 -10.08 -23.42
C PRO A 335 -37.21 -8.63 -22.96
N GLY A 336 -36.48 -8.36 -21.88
CA GLY A 336 -36.39 -7.00 -21.35
C GLY A 336 -35.55 -6.88 -20.05
N PRO A 337 -35.54 -5.68 -19.46
CA PRO A 337 -34.75 -5.41 -18.25
C PRO A 337 -35.10 -6.33 -17.07
N LEU A 338 -36.33 -6.84 -17.01
CA LEU A 338 -36.78 -7.75 -15.94
C LEU A 338 -36.08 -9.12 -16.03
N VAL A 339 -35.90 -9.65 -17.26
CA VAL A 339 -35.11 -10.88 -17.48
C VAL A 339 -33.67 -10.70 -17.00
N GLY A 340 -33.07 -9.53 -17.27
CA GLY A 340 -31.72 -9.20 -16.79
C GLY A 340 -31.63 -9.16 -15.26
N LYS A 341 -32.65 -8.63 -14.58
CA LYS A 341 -32.72 -8.63 -13.11
C LYS A 341 -32.86 -10.05 -12.54
N ALA A 342 -33.77 -10.83 -13.10
CA ALA A 342 -33.98 -12.22 -12.72
C ALA A 342 -32.70 -13.05 -12.93
N TYR A 343 -32.06 -12.92 -14.09
CA TYR A 343 -30.80 -13.58 -14.38
C TYR A 343 -29.71 -13.21 -13.38
N LYS A 344 -29.59 -11.92 -13.02
CA LYS A 344 -28.63 -11.44 -12.02
C LYS A 344 -28.93 -12.03 -10.65
N HIS A 345 -30.20 -12.04 -10.22
CA HIS A 345 -30.60 -12.68 -8.97
C HIS A 345 -30.23 -14.17 -8.94
N MET A 346 -30.59 -14.92 -9.98
CA MET A 346 -30.26 -16.35 -10.08
C MET A 346 -28.75 -16.59 -10.12
N LEU A 347 -27.96 -15.70 -10.71
CA LEU A 347 -26.52 -15.77 -10.69
C LEU A 347 -25.95 -15.53 -9.28
N GLU A 348 -26.52 -14.58 -8.53
CA GLU A 348 -26.16 -14.34 -7.12
C GLU A 348 -26.54 -15.52 -6.25
N TYR A 349 -27.75 -16.06 -6.43
CA TYR A 349 -28.20 -17.26 -5.74
C TYR A 349 -27.29 -18.47 -5.99
N ARG A 350 -26.91 -18.71 -7.25
CA ARG A 350 -25.97 -19.76 -7.65
C ARG A 350 -24.58 -19.58 -6.99
N ARG A 351 -24.09 -18.35 -6.88
CA ARG A 351 -22.82 -18.05 -6.25
C ARG A 351 -22.85 -18.27 -4.75
N ASP A 352 -23.97 -17.97 -4.11
CA ASP A 352 -24.13 -18.09 -2.66
C ASP A 352 -24.40 -19.54 -2.21
N ASN A 353 -25.11 -20.34 -3.03
CA ASN A 353 -25.56 -21.68 -2.65
C ASN A 353 -24.85 -22.82 -3.38
N GLY A 354 -24.03 -22.53 -4.40
CA GLY A 354 -23.43 -23.54 -5.29
C GLY A 354 -24.42 -24.06 -6.30
N PRO A 355 -24.08 -25.17 -7.02
CA PRO A 355 -25.01 -25.87 -7.93
C PRO A 355 -26.22 -26.37 -7.17
N VAL A 356 -27.41 -26.12 -7.72
CA VAL A 356 -28.65 -26.59 -7.16
C VAL A 356 -29.43 -27.38 -8.21
N GLU A 357 -30.29 -28.32 -7.73
CA GLU A 357 -31.21 -29.03 -8.60
C GLU A 357 -32.19 -28.05 -9.25
N ARG A 358 -32.66 -28.39 -10.47
CA ARG A 358 -33.51 -27.49 -11.28
C ARG A 358 -34.76 -27.05 -10.52
N ASP A 359 -35.40 -27.94 -9.77
CA ASP A 359 -36.61 -27.63 -9.02
C ASP A 359 -36.40 -26.59 -7.92
N VAL A 360 -35.21 -26.61 -7.30
CA VAL A 360 -34.81 -25.62 -6.30
C VAL A 360 -34.57 -24.27 -6.95
N ALA A 361 -33.91 -24.24 -8.11
CA ALA A 361 -33.69 -23.03 -8.87
C ALA A 361 -35.00 -22.38 -9.34
N VAL A 362 -35.95 -23.18 -9.78
CA VAL A 362 -37.30 -22.72 -10.19
C VAL A 362 -38.07 -22.15 -9.01
N ALA A 363 -38.03 -22.83 -7.86
CA ALA A 363 -38.69 -22.33 -6.65
C ALA A 363 -38.15 -20.98 -6.20
N GLU A 364 -36.82 -20.79 -6.21
CA GLU A 364 -36.18 -19.54 -5.88
C GLU A 364 -36.55 -18.41 -6.88
N LEU A 365 -36.54 -18.69 -8.18
CA LEU A 365 -36.95 -17.76 -9.21
C LEU A 365 -38.37 -17.23 -9.00
N ASN A 366 -39.30 -18.13 -8.67
CA ASN A 366 -40.69 -17.79 -8.40
C ASN A 366 -40.83 -16.94 -7.13
N LEU A 367 -40.14 -17.31 -6.06
CA LEU A 367 -40.14 -16.55 -4.82
C LEU A 367 -39.66 -15.11 -5.03
N TRP A 368 -38.55 -14.92 -5.75
CA TRP A 368 -38.03 -13.62 -6.11
C TRP A 368 -39.01 -12.79 -6.97
N TYR A 369 -39.76 -13.46 -7.86
CA TYR A 369 -40.68 -12.79 -8.75
C TYR A 369 -41.97 -12.34 -8.05
N GLU A 370 -42.33 -12.97 -6.95
CA GLU A 370 -43.50 -12.63 -6.13
C GLU A 370 -43.24 -11.48 -5.16
N GLU A 371 -41.95 -11.19 -4.83
CA GLU A 371 -41.52 -10.05 -4.02
C GLU A 371 -41.39 -8.75 -4.86
#